data_146f57f0067e58ab49700952de66cc0a
#
_entry.id   146f57f0067e58ab49700952de66cc0a
#
_cell.length_a   1.000
_cell.length_b   1.000
_cell.length_c   1.000
_cell.angle_alpha   90.00
_cell.angle_beta   90.00
_cell.angle_gamma   90.00
#
_symmetry.space_group_name_H-M   'P 1'
#
loop_
_entity.id
_entity.type
_entity.pdbx_description
1 polymer ?
#
loop_
_entity_poly.entity_id
_entity_poly.type
_entity_poly.pdbx_seq_one_letter_code
_entity_poly.pdbx_strand_id
1 'polypeptide(L)'
;MLTRTSGTAILFALIVGTLPGGAAADDIDQLSNGMIVLIRQIQENRSPDGQVKRFNQGKSLGCFDAKFDVQPGLPPELAKGLFKAPGSYSAKVRFASASTFDDRDKDLRGMSVKVFNVKDESLLGVDGEQDFLLNSYPALFVDTPETFYKFIEATYNDERWKFFANPLDSHLKSLWIVFKARANHSSPFDIRYWSTTPYALGEENVVKYSVKPCSTVSSELPDSLTENYLSDAMEKHLSQAEACFDFMVQLRTDDEDMPIEDASVIWDEEESPFQKVARITIQDQDFLGSKAMASCEKMTFNPWQSLPEHKPLGRMNLVRKKVYTVISRFRNGENEKREQP
;
A
#
# COMPACT_ATOMS: atom_id res chain seq x y z
N MET A 1 -49.12 -58.16 40.03
CA MET A 1 -49.24 -56.70 39.76
C MET A 1 -47.87 -56.13 39.54
N LEU A 2 -47.47 -55.98 38.32
CA LEU A 2 -46.12 -55.44 37.92
C LEU A 2 -46.33 -54.07 37.25
N THR A 3 -45.87 -53.05 37.92
CA THR A 3 -45.88 -51.70 37.44
C THR A 3 -44.62 -51.44 36.55
N ARG A 4 -44.82 -51.11 35.29
CA ARG A 4 -43.81 -50.68 34.35
C ARG A 4 -43.56 -49.18 34.56
N THR A 5 -42.33 -48.78 34.87
CA THR A 5 -41.88 -47.42 34.83
C THR A 5 -41.25 -47.12 33.45
N SER A 6 -41.84 -46.16 32.73
CA SER A 6 -41.32 -45.64 31.44
C SER A 6 -40.22 -44.62 31.71
N GLY A 7 -39.02 -44.94 31.29
CA GLY A 7 -37.91 -43.97 31.31
C GLY A 7 -37.91 -43.14 30.02
N THR A 8 -38.07 -41.85 30.17
CA THR A 8 -37.95 -40.86 29.07
C THR A 8 -36.46 -40.54 28.87
N ALA A 9 -35.91 -40.94 27.74
CA ALA A 9 -34.57 -40.55 27.32
C ALA A 9 -34.60 -39.13 26.77
N ILE A 10 -33.91 -38.21 27.46
CA ILE A 10 -33.68 -36.82 26.96
C ILE A 10 -32.47 -36.87 26.05
N LEU A 11 -32.70 -36.66 24.75
CA LEU A 11 -31.65 -36.54 23.76
C LEU A 11 -31.08 -35.11 23.82
N PHE A 12 -29.87 -34.96 24.35
CA PHE A 12 -29.11 -33.70 24.27
C PHE A 12 -28.57 -33.54 22.84
N ALA A 13 -29.19 -32.67 22.03
CA ALA A 13 -28.62 -32.24 20.78
C ALA A 13 -27.47 -31.27 21.06
N LEU A 14 -26.23 -31.68 20.82
CA LEU A 14 -25.07 -30.81 20.77
C LEU A 14 -25.21 -29.88 19.55
N ILE A 15 -25.63 -28.67 19.79
CA ILE A 15 -25.49 -27.58 18.78
C ILE A 15 -24.01 -27.21 18.76
N VAL A 16 -23.28 -27.75 17.79
CA VAL A 16 -21.92 -27.24 17.46
C VAL A 16 -22.14 -25.90 16.78
N GLY A 17 -22.08 -24.83 17.56
CA GLY A 17 -22.05 -23.47 17.04
C GLY A 17 -20.75 -23.27 16.25
N THR A 18 -20.86 -23.19 14.94
CA THR A 18 -19.75 -22.71 14.09
C THR A 18 -19.44 -21.27 14.48
N LEU A 19 -18.23 -21.04 14.97
CA LEU A 19 -17.72 -19.70 15.31
C LEU A 19 -17.75 -18.82 14.03
N PRO A 20 -18.21 -17.57 14.12
CA PRO A 20 -18.33 -16.68 12.95
C PRO A 20 -17.01 -16.34 12.25
N GLY A 21 -15.86 -16.72 12.80
CA GLY A 21 -14.55 -16.48 12.22
C GLY A 21 -14.21 -17.31 10.97
N GLY A 22 -14.81 -18.47 10.76
CA GLY A 22 -14.53 -19.32 9.60
C GLY A 22 -15.10 -18.75 8.30
N ALA A 23 -16.33 -18.30 8.30
CA ALA A 23 -17.01 -17.79 7.11
C ALA A 23 -16.39 -16.50 6.55
N ALA A 24 -15.91 -15.60 7.42
CA ALA A 24 -15.24 -14.37 7.00
C ALA A 24 -13.84 -14.61 6.42
N ALA A 25 -13.13 -15.62 6.90
CA ALA A 25 -11.81 -15.99 6.37
C ALA A 25 -11.94 -16.66 4.98
N ASP A 26 -12.95 -17.50 4.79
CA ASP A 26 -13.24 -18.15 3.51
C ASP A 26 -13.61 -17.12 2.42
N ASP A 27 -14.35 -16.07 2.79
CA ASP A 27 -14.73 -14.96 1.90
C ASP A 27 -13.49 -14.15 1.42
N ILE A 28 -12.60 -13.76 2.34
CA ILE A 28 -11.35 -13.06 2.00
C ILE A 28 -10.45 -13.92 1.10
N ASP A 29 -10.38 -15.22 1.35
CA ASP A 29 -9.61 -16.14 0.54
C ASP A 29 -10.19 -16.29 -0.88
N GLN A 30 -11.51 -16.36 -1.02
CA GLN A 30 -12.19 -16.41 -2.31
C GLN A 30 -11.97 -15.14 -3.11
N LEU A 31 -12.17 -13.96 -2.50
CA LEU A 31 -11.89 -12.65 -3.12
C LEU A 31 -10.44 -12.54 -3.58
N SER A 32 -9.49 -12.90 -2.71
CA SER A 32 -8.07 -12.85 -3.01
C SER A 32 -7.70 -13.75 -4.20
N ASN A 33 -8.23 -14.98 -4.24
CA ASN A 33 -7.97 -15.91 -5.34
C ASN A 33 -8.53 -15.39 -6.66
N GLY A 34 -9.77 -14.86 -6.66
CA GLY A 34 -10.36 -14.24 -7.85
C GLY A 34 -9.53 -13.06 -8.37
N MET A 35 -9.11 -12.16 -7.48
CA MET A 35 -8.23 -11.03 -7.84
C MET A 35 -6.91 -11.52 -8.44
N ILE A 36 -6.26 -12.53 -7.85
CA ILE A 36 -4.99 -13.07 -8.32
C ILE A 36 -5.11 -13.59 -9.75
N VAL A 37 -6.18 -14.33 -10.07
CA VAL A 37 -6.41 -14.85 -11.43
C VAL A 37 -6.51 -13.71 -12.43
N LEU A 38 -7.38 -12.73 -12.17
CA LEU A 38 -7.60 -11.59 -13.08
C LEU A 38 -6.35 -10.70 -13.21
N ILE A 39 -5.66 -10.41 -12.12
CA ILE A 39 -4.44 -9.58 -12.14
C ILE A 39 -3.33 -10.24 -12.96
N ARG A 40 -3.12 -11.55 -12.83
CA ARG A 40 -2.16 -12.28 -13.65
C ARG A 40 -2.47 -12.13 -15.14
N GLN A 41 -3.70 -12.39 -15.53
CA GLN A 41 -4.14 -12.27 -16.92
C GLN A 41 -3.96 -10.85 -17.46
N ILE A 42 -4.30 -9.84 -16.65
CA ILE A 42 -4.08 -8.43 -17.03
C ILE A 42 -2.58 -8.13 -17.23
N GLN A 43 -1.72 -8.64 -16.33
CA GLN A 43 -0.27 -8.43 -16.43
C GLN A 43 0.33 -9.13 -17.65
N GLU A 44 -0.08 -10.36 -17.94
CA GLU A 44 0.33 -11.12 -19.12
C GLU A 44 -0.10 -10.40 -20.41
N ASN A 45 -1.37 -9.97 -20.50
CA ASN A 45 -1.90 -9.25 -21.66
C ASN A 45 -1.20 -7.91 -21.92
N ARG A 46 -0.77 -7.22 -20.85
CA ARG A 46 -0.05 -5.95 -20.95
C ARG A 46 1.45 -6.11 -21.27
N SER A 47 1.98 -7.31 -21.23
CA SER A 47 3.41 -7.57 -21.36
C SER A 47 3.70 -8.80 -22.22
N PRO A 48 3.20 -8.88 -23.48
CA PRO A 48 3.32 -10.09 -24.30
C PRO A 48 4.77 -10.46 -24.59
N ASP A 49 5.63 -9.48 -24.90
CA ASP A 49 7.01 -9.68 -25.35
C ASP A 49 8.06 -9.02 -24.46
N GLY A 50 7.65 -8.44 -23.34
CA GLY A 50 8.54 -7.69 -22.45
C GLY A 50 8.46 -8.14 -21.00
N GLN A 51 9.15 -7.42 -20.11
CA GLN A 51 9.07 -7.67 -18.68
C GLN A 51 7.65 -7.50 -18.15
N VAL A 52 7.19 -8.46 -17.35
CA VAL A 52 5.93 -8.36 -16.62
C VAL A 52 6.05 -7.24 -15.59
N LYS A 53 5.30 -6.16 -15.79
CA LYS A 53 5.26 -5.00 -14.88
C LYS A 53 4.30 -5.23 -13.72
N ARG A 54 4.43 -4.43 -12.66
CA ARG A 54 3.45 -4.45 -11.55
C ARG A 54 2.06 -4.08 -12.07
N PHE A 55 1.02 -4.71 -11.53
CA PHE A 55 -0.38 -4.43 -11.89
C PHE A 55 -0.75 -2.97 -11.60
N ASN A 56 -0.35 -2.48 -10.44
CA ASN A 56 -0.43 -1.08 -10.01
C ASN A 56 0.98 -0.58 -9.67
N GLN A 57 1.25 0.71 -9.82
CA GLN A 57 2.58 1.28 -9.64
C GLN A 57 3.59 0.70 -10.67
N GLY A 58 3.13 0.55 -11.92
CA GLY A 58 3.87 -0.15 -12.98
C GLY A 58 5.10 0.60 -13.48
N LYS A 59 5.01 1.92 -13.72
CA LYS A 59 6.15 2.76 -14.12
C LYS A 59 6.96 3.15 -12.89
N SER A 60 8.21 2.67 -12.79
CA SER A 60 9.17 3.18 -11.79
C SER A 60 9.69 4.55 -12.23
N LEU A 61 9.60 5.54 -11.36
CA LEU A 61 10.13 6.88 -11.57
C LEU A 61 11.55 7.02 -10.99
N GLY A 62 11.89 6.19 -10.01
CA GLY A 62 13.20 6.13 -9.39
C GLY A 62 13.21 5.23 -8.16
N CYS A 63 14.38 4.71 -7.81
CA CYS A 63 14.60 3.86 -6.66
C CYS A 63 15.90 4.24 -5.97
N PHE A 64 15.79 4.69 -4.74
CA PHE A 64 16.85 5.38 -4.02
C PHE A 64 17.28 4.62 -2.78
N ASP A 65 18.59 4.62 -2.51
CA ASP A 65 19.10 4.40 -1.17
C ASP A 65 18.76 5.61 -0.32
N ALA A 66 18.33 5.37 0.91
CA ALA A 66 17.90 6.40 1.83
C ALA A 66 18.28 6.07 3.28
N LYS A 67 18.23 7.08 4.13
CA LYS A 67 18.25 6.91 5.59
C LYS A 67 16.84 7.09 6.14
N PHE A 68 16.51 6.30 7.13
CA PHE A 68 15.28 6.41 7.91
C PHE A 68 15.66 6.64 9.39
N ASP A 69 15.54 7.88 9.84
CA ASP A 69 15.99 8.34 11.15
C ASP A 69 14.78 8.52 12.09
N VAL A 70 14.63 7.63 13.08
CA VAL A 70 13.59 7.71 14.11
C VAL A 70 13.89 8.84 15.08
N GLN A 71 12.89 9.68 15.36
CA GLN A 71 13.03 10.86 16.22
C GLN A 71 13.29 10.47 17.68
N PRO A 72 14.14 11.22 18.40
CA PRO A 72 14.24 11.09 19.87
C PRO A 72 13.02 11.71 20.56
N GLY A 73 12.72 11.22 21.78
CA GLY A 73 11.73 11.84 22.65
C GLY A 73 10.27 11.67 22.20
N LEU A 74 9.97 10.64 21.40
CA LEU A 74 8.59 10.33 21.07
C LEU A 74 7.77 10.00 22.32
N PRO A 75 6.52 10.47 22.40
CA PRO A 75 5.64 10.12 23.50
C PRO A 75 5.33 8.60 23.49
N PRO A 76 5.00 8.01 24.64
CA PRO A 76 4.86 6.55 24.80
C PRO A 76 3.86 5.90 23.83
N GLU A 77 2.80 6.61 23.46
CA GLU A 77 1.79 6.17 22.50
C GLU A 77 2.34 6.01 21.07
N LEU A 78 3.35 6.79 20.70
CA LEU A 78 4.02 6.72 19.39
C LEU A 78 5.29 5.88 19.42
N ALA A 79 5.94 5.71 20.58
CA ALA A 79 7.18 4.96 20.74
C ALA A 79 6.92 3.44 20.75
N LYS A 80 6.43 2.89 19.64
CA LYS A 80 6.09 1.48 19.45
C LYS A 80 6.80 0.87 18.24
N GLY A 81 7.06 -0.43 18.26
CA GLY A 81 7.67 -1.16 17.14
C GLY A 81 8.95 -0.50 16.64
N LEU A 82 9.02 -0.18 15.34
CA LEU A 82 10.15 0.52 14.70
C LEU A 82 10.46 1.87 15.37
N PHE A 83 9.45 2.55 15.94
CA PHE A 83 9.59 3.87 16.56
C PHE A 83 9.90 3.80 18.06
N LYS A 84 10.12 2.60 18.62
CA LYS A 84 10.32 2.37 20.06
C LYS A 84 11.53 3.12 20.64
N ALA A 85 12.57 3.30 19.85
CA ALA A 85 13.78 4.01 20.25
C ALA A 85 14.34 4.82 19.09
N PRO A 86 15.05 5.95 19.37
CA PRO A 86 15.76 6.67 18.32
C PRO A 86 16.80 5.76 17.67
N GLY A 87 16.93 5.90 16.36
CA GLY A 87 17.86 5.08 15.57
C GLY A 87 17.92 5.51 14.13
N SER A 88 19.00 5.15 13.46
CA SER A 88 19.18 5.37 12.02
C SER A 88 19.21 4.03 11.31
N TYR A 89 18.37 3.88 10.29
CA TYR A 89 18.22 2.67 9.51
C TYR A 89 18.53 2.96 8.04
N SER A 90 19.14 2.00 7.35
CA SER A 90 19.19 2.04 5.88
C SER A 90 17.80 1.76 5.32
N ALA A 91 17.46 2.41 4.21
CA ALA A 91 16.18 2.19 3.56
C ALA A 91 16.33 2.22 2.03
N LYS A 92 15.35 1.63 1.35
CA LYS A 92 15.09 1.84 -0.08
C LYS A 92 13.77 2.57 -0.24
N VAL A 93 13.77 3.60 -1.09
CA VAL A 93 12.55 4.35 -1.44
C VAL A 93 12.31 4.22 -2.93
N ARG A 94 11.11 3.77 -3.32
CA ARG A 94 10.68 3.65 -4.71
C ARG A 94 9.53 4.60 -4.98
N PHE A 95 9.68 5.45 -5.98
CA PHE A 95 8.59 6.26 -6.53
C PHE A 95 8.06 5.65 -7.83
N ALA A 96 6.76 5.77 -8.06
CA ALA A 96 6.12 5.17 -9.23
C ALA A 96 4.83 5.90 -9.64
N SER A 97 4.45 5.76 -10.93
CA SER A 97 3.13 6.11 -11.44
C SER A 97 2.18 4.92 -11.32
N ALA A 98 0.92 5.18 -10.91
CA ALA A 98 -0.04 4.13 -10.58
C ALA A 98 -0.53 3.36 -11.80
N SER A 99 -0.92 4.06 -12.88
CA SER A 99 -1.63 3.45 -14.00
C SER A 99 -1.08 3.82 -15.38
N THR A 100 -0.30 4.91 -15.50
CA THR A 100 0.27 5.37 -16.77
C THR A 100 1.77 5.08 -16.87
N PHE A 101 2.28 4.98 -18.10
CA PHE A 101 3.70 4.89 -18.39
C PHE A 101 4.26 6.18 -18.99
N ASP A 102 3.41 7.18 -19.17
CA ASP A 102 3.76 8.50 -19.66
C ASP A 102 3.49 9.54 -18.55
N ASP A 103 4.49 10.29 -18.13
CA ASP A 103 4.36 11.24 -17.04
C ASP A 103 3.51 12.46 -17.40
N ARG A 104 3.30 12.71 -18.69
CA ARG A 104 2.38 13.77 -19.19
C ARG A 104 0.95 13.53 -18.77
N ASP A 105 0.58 12.27 -18.57
CA ASP A 105 -0.76 11.89 -18.12
C ASP A 105 -0.93 12.18 -16.63
N LYS A 106 -2.08 12.75 -16.28
CA LYS A 106 -2.49 12.86 -14.88
C LYS A 106 -2.62 11.49 -14.26
N ASP A 107 -1.95 11.25 -13.15
CA ASP A 107 -2.01 9.98 -12.45
C ASP A 107 -1.82 10.15 -10.94
N LEU A 108 -2.15 9.10 -10.21
CA LEU A 108 -1.78 8.91 -8.82
C LEU A 108 -0.29 8.53 -8.76
N ARG A 109 0.44 9.09 -7.83
CA ARG A 109 1.84 8.71 -7.59
C ARG A 109 1.94 7.85 -6.34
N GLY A 110 2.90 6.94 -6.32
CA GLY A 110 3.15 6.06 -5.19
C GLY A 110 4.55 6.20 -4.66
N MET A 111 4.67 6.04 -3.35
CA MET A 111 5.92 5.93 -2.62
C MET A 111 5.91 4.62 -1.84
N SER A 112 6.93 3.79 -2.03
CA SER A 112 7.15 2.60 -1.22
C SER A 112 8.47 2.73 -0.49
N VAL A 113 8.47 2.50 0.81
CA VAL A 113 9.64 2.56 1.67
C VAL A 113 9.89 1.20 2.26
N LYS A 114 11.11 0.67 2.11
CA LYS A 114 11.58 -0.54 2.77
C LYS A 114 12.72 -0.16 3.71
N VAL A 115 12.53 -0.37 4.99
CA VAL A 115 13.53 -0.12 6.04
C VAL A 115 14.22 -1.43 6.37
N PHE A 116 15.56 -1.43 6.43
CA PHE A 116 16.40 -2.59 6.67
C PHE A 116 17.01 -2.57 8.09
N ASN A 117 17.51 -3.73 8.49
CA ASN A 117 18.15 -3.96 9.80
C ASN A 117 17.19 -3.65 10.97
N VAL A 118 15.90 -3.84 10.73
CA VAL A 118 14.87 -3.78 11.77
C VAL A 118 15.03 -5.03 12.66
N LYS A 119 15.09 -4.83 13.95
CA LYS A 119 15.13 -5.95 14.92
C LYS A 119 13.72 -6.51 15.05
N ASP A 120 13.63 -7.77 15.40
CA ASP A 120 12.40 -8.53 15.61
C ASP A 120 11.83 -9.18 14.34
N GLU A 121 10.98 -10.20 14.56
CA GLU A 121 10.39 -11.02 13.50
C GLU A 121 9.28 -10.24 12.73
N SER A 122 9.24 -10.41 11.44
CA SER A 122 8.20 -9.83 10.59
C SER A 122 7.02 -10.77 10.42
N LEU A 123 5.82 -10.21 10.19
CA LEU A 123 4.57 -10.96 9.96
C LEU A 123 4.58 -11.82 8.67
N LEU A 124 5.50 -11.57 7.73
CA LEU A 124 5.72 -12.40 6.53
C LEU A 124 6.92 -13.34 6.64
N GLY A 125 7.67 -13.29 7.75
CA GLY A 125 8.81 -14.16 7.99
C GLY A 125 10.06 -13.81 7.19
N VAL A 126 10.18 -12.59 6.66
CA VAL A 126 11.44 -12.03 6.16
C VAL A 126 11.95 -11.06 7.21
N ASP A 127 12.85 -11.53 8.06
CA ASP A 127 13.33 -10.75 9.19
C ASP A 127 14.25 -9.60 8.75
N GLY A 128 14.29 -8.57 9.57
CA GLY A 128 15.14 -7.42 9.32
C GLY A 128 14.57 -6.38 8.36
N GLU A 129 13.30 -6.51 7.93
CA GLU A 129 12.67 -5.57 6.99
C GLU A 129 11.30 -5.08 7.49
N GLN A 130 11.02 -3.79 7.22
CA GLN A 130 9.70 -3.17 7.42
C GLN A 130 9.33 -2.38 6.17
N ASP A 131 8.15 -2.67 5.60
CA ASP A 131 7.64 -1.98 4.42
C ASP A 131 6.53 -0.98 4.77
N PHE A 132 6.56 0.18 4.09
CA PHE A 132 5.46 1.14 4.07
C PHE A 132 5.09 1.47 2.63
N LEU A 133 3.79 1.37 2.29
CA LEU A 133 3.27 1.64 0.96
C LEU A 133 2.29 2.81 1.02
N LEU A 134 2.59 3.85 0.26
CA LEU A 134 1.88 5.13 0.31
C LEU A 134 1.49 5.60 -1.09
N ASN A 135 0.44 6.41 -1.15
CA ASN A 135 -0.09 7.03 -2.38
C ASN A 135 -0.21 8.54 -2.20
N SER A 136 -0.22 9.28 -3.30
CA SER A 136 -0.36 10.74 -3.35
C SER A 136 -1.79 11.25 -3.07
N TYR A 137 -2.64 10.43 -2.46
CA TYR A 137 -3.98 10.79 -2.03
C TYR A 137 -4.34 10.06 -0.74
N PRO A 138 -5.03 10.68 0.23
CA PRO A 138 -5.20 10.13 1.57
C PRO A 138 -6.22 8.99 1.70
N ALA A 139 -6.96 8.67 0.63
CA ALA A 139 -7.96 7.59 0.61
C ALA A 139 -7.79 6.70 -0.62
N LEU A 140 -8.28 5.46 -0.54
CA LEU A 140 -8.49 4.64 -1.73
C LEU A 140 -9.75 5.11 -2.47
N PHE A 141 -9.81 4.88 -3.78
CA PHE A 141 -11.00 5.19 -4.57
C PHE A 141 -12.13 4.17 -4.38
N VAL A 142 -11.88 3.09 -3.67
CA VAL A 142 -12.84 2.05 -3.30
C VAL A 142 -12.88 1.90 -1.79
N ASP A 143 -14.04 1.59 -1.25
CA ASP A 143 -14.31 1.41 0.17
C ASP A 143 -13.87 0.03 0.69
N THR A 144 -14.28 -1.04 -0.02
CA THR A 144 -14.16 -2.43 0.40
C THR A 144 -13.39 -3.30 -0.60
N PRO A 145 -12.90 -4.49 -0.18
CA PRO A 145 -12.28 -5.45 -1.10
C PRO A 145 -13.21 -5.92 -2.21
N GLU A 146 -14.51 -6.05 -1.95
CA GLU A 146 -15.52 -6.46 -2.93
C GLU A 146 -15.65 -5.41 -4.04
N THR A 147 -15.70 -4.14 -3.67
CA THR A 147 -15.71 -3.03 -4.63
C THR A 147 -14.41 -3.01 -5.45
N PHE A 148 -13.27 -3.32 -4.82
CA PHE A 148 -12.00 -3.41 -5.54
C PHE A 148 -11.97 -4.60 -6.50
N TYR A 149 -12.55 -5.74 -6.12
CA TYR A 149 -12.69 -6.90 -7.02
C TYR A 149 -13.51 -6.55 -8.27
N LYS A 150 -14.65 -5.89 -8.12
CA LYS A 150 -15.47 -5.39 -9.25
C LYS A 150 -14.68 -4.47 -10.19
N PHE A 151 -13.84 -3.59 -9.63
CA PHE A 151 -12.97 -2.73 -10.44
C PHE A 151 -11.91 -3.52 -11.22
N ILE A 152 -11.31 -4.55 -10.62
CA ILE A 152 -10.33 -5.43 -11.29
C ILE A 152 -11.04 -6.19 -12.42
N GLU A 153 -12.23 -6.74 -12.16
CA GLU A 153 -13.03 -7.44 -13.17
C GLU A 153 -13.41 -6.52 -14.35
N ALA A 154 -13.88 -5.32 -14.06
CA ALA A 154 -14.16 -4.31 -15.08
C ALA A 154 -12.89 -3.89 -15.86
N THR A 155 -11.71 -3.91 -15.22
CA THR A 155 -10.43 -3.65 -15.86
C THR A 155 -10.02 -4.80 -16.78
N TYR A 156 -10.25 -6.05 -16.37
CA TYR A 156 -9.97 -7.24 -17.17
C TYR A 156 -10.83 -7.29 -18.43
N ASN A 157 -12.12 -6.91 -18.32
CA ASN A 157 -13.09 -6.88 -19.42
C ASN A 157 -13.00 -5.61 -20.31
N ASP A 158 -12.05 -4.70 -20.01
CA ASP A 158 -11.96 -3.36 -20.66
C ASP A 158 -13.24 -2.52 -20.54
N GLU A 159 -13.95 -2.70 -19.42
CA GLU A 159 -15.25 -2.08 -19.14
C GLU A 159 -15.21 -1.14 -17.92
N ARG A 160 -14.07 -0.52 -17.64
CA ARG A 160 -13.92 0.37 -16.46
C ARG A 160 -14.97 1.47 -16.37
N TRP A 161 -15.47 1.96 -17.52
CA TRP A 161 -16.54 2.94 -17.52
C TRP A 161 -17.84 2.42 -16.91
N LYS A 162 -18.16 1.10 -17.07
CA LYS A 162 -19.34 0.48 -16.45
C LYS A 162 -19.20 0.43 -14.90
N PHE A 163 -18.00 0.21 -14.38
CA PHE A 163 -17.77 0.27 -12.94
C PHE A 163 -18.18 1.63 -12.35
N PHE A 164 -17.85 2.73 -13.03
CA PHE A 164 -18.16 4.07 -12.49
C PHE A 164 -19.60 4.52 -12.78
N ALA A 165 -20.15 4.19 -13.92
CA ALA A 165 -21.37 4.82 -14.46
C ALA A 165 -22.54 3.84 -14.70
N ASN A 166 -22.49 2.59 -14.17
CA ASN A 166 -23.63 1.67 -14.26
C ASN A 166 -24.81 2.22 -13.43
N PRO A 167 -26.00 2.47 -14.03
CA PRO A 167 -27.14 3.01 -13.30
C PRO A 167 -27.67 2.13 -12.16
N LEU A 168 -27.40 0.81 -12.22
CA LEU A 168 -27.84 -0.16 -11.23
C LEU A 168 -26.83 -0.41 -10.10
N ASP A 169 -25.55 -0.08 -10.33
CA ASP A 169 -24.45 -0.27 -9.37
C ASP A 169 -23.36 0.77 -9.66
N SER A 170 -23.67 2.05 -9.41
CA SER A 170 -22.78 3.15 -9.73
C SER A 170 -21.82 3.45 -8.57
N HIS A 171 -20.53 3.64 -8.92
CA HIS A 171 -19.49 4.02 -7.98
C HIS A 171 -19.04 5.48 -8.20
N LEU A 172 -20.00 6.43 -8.10
CA LEU A 172 -19.75 7.86 -8.33
C LEU A 172 -18.78 8.47 -7.30
N LYS A 173 -18.82 8.01 -6.04
CA LYS A 173 -17.83 8.39 -5.02
C LYS A 173 -16.43 7.99 -5.46
N SER A 174 -16.28 6.77 -5.98
CA SER A 174 -15.01 6.26 -6.52
C SER A 174 -14.51 7.12 -7.70
N LEU A 175 -15.40 7.46 -8.63
CA LEU A 175 -15.07 8.35 -9.75
C LEU A 175 -14.58 9.72 -9.27
N TRP A 176 -15.26 10.29 -8.28
CA TRP A 176 -14.90 11.59 -7.69
C TRP A 176 -13.51 11.53 -7.02
N ILE A 177 -13.24 10.48 -6.26
CA ILE A 177 -11.92 10.27 -5.62
C ILE A 177 -10.83 10.15 -6.69
N VAL A 178 -11.04 9.33 -7.74
CA VAL A 178 -10.09 9.19 -8.87
C VAL A 178 -9.83 10.53 -9.55
N PHE A 179 -10.89 11.31 -9.79
CA PHE A 179 -10.76 12.64 -10.40
C PHE A 179 -9.92 13.59 -9.54
N LYS A 180 -10.12 13.60 -8.21
CA LYS A 180 -9.38 14.44 -7.27
C LYS A 180 -7.94 13.97 -7.07
N ALA A 181 -7.72 12.66 -7.11
CA ALA A 181 -6.43 12.05 -6.82
C ALA A 181 -5.42 12.13 -7.98
N ARG A 182 -5.91 12.24 -9.23
CA ARG A 182 -5.06 12.29 -10.43
C ARG A 182 -4.63 13.70 -10.74
N ALA A 183 -3.34 13.94 -10.74
CA ALA A 183 -2.76 15.25 -11.03
C ALA A 183 -1.45 15.12 -11.83
N ASN A 184 -1.05 16.24 -12.45
CA ASN A 184 0.33 16.45 -12.86
C ASN A 184 1.05 17.14 -11.70
N HIS A 185 2.09 16.51 -11.18
CA HIS A 185 2.91 17.02 -10.09
C HIS A 185 4.23 17.55 -10.63
N SER A 186 4.82 18.55 -9.99
CA SER A 186 6.12 19.10 -10.39
C SER A 186 7.26 18.10 -10.22
N SER A 187 7.24 17.35 -9.11
CA SER A 187 8.22 16.32 -8.79
C SER A 187 7.63 15.33 -7.77
N PRO A 188 8.00 14.04 -7.80
CA PRO A 188 7.67 13.09 -6.73
C PRO A 188 8.21 13.53 -5.36
N PHE A 189 9.26 14.33 -5.30
CA PHE A 189 9.84 14.85 -4.05
C PHE A 189 9.01 15.97 -3.42
N ASP A 190 8.08 16.57 -4.16
CA ASP A 190 7.22 17.67 -3.68
C ASP A 190 5.83 17.18 -3.27
N ILE A 191 5.57 15.88 -3.35
CA ILE A 191 4.27 15.26 -3.06
C ILE A 191 4.23 14.79 -1.61
N ARG A 192 3.11 15.04 -0.94
CA ARG A 192 2.76 14.33 0.29
C ARG A 192 2.12 12.99 -0.05
N TYR A 193 2.47 11.94 0.70
CA TYR A 193 1.96 10.59 0.52
C TYR A 193 1.27 10.06 1.77
N TRP A 194 0.30 9.13 1.61
CA TRP A 194 -0.49 8.55 2.70
C TRP A 194 -0.64 7.04 2.54
N SER A 195 -0.73 6.31 3.65
CA SER A 195 -0.93 4.86 3.65
C SER A 195 -2.28 4.40 3.13
N THR A 196 -3.28 5.29 3.09
CA THR A 196 -4.69 5.08 2.72
C THR A 196 -5.46 4.10 3.61
N THR A 197 -4.86 2.99 3.98
CA THR A 197 -5.42 1.97 4.88
C THR A 197 -4.79 2.07 6.27
N PRO A 198 -5.50 1.65 7.34
CA PRO A 198 -5.00 1.72 8.71
C PRO A 198 -4.07 0.56 9.08
N TYR A 199 -3.29 0.81 10.14
CA TYR A 199 -2.32 -0.11 10.74
C TYR A 199 -2.43 -0.07 12.26
N ALA A 200 -2.00 -1.11 12.94
CA ALA A 200 -1.74 -1.06 14.37
C ALA A 200 -0.51 -0.17 14.67
N LEU A 201 -0.47 0.39 15.87
CA LEU A 201 0.74 0.97 16.48
C LEU A 201 0.82 0.47 17.92
N GLY A 202 1.52 -0.65 18.12
CA GLY A 202 1.45 -1.43 19.32
C GLY A 202 0.14 -2.21 19.44
N GLU A 203 -0.29 -2.54 20.65
CA GLU A 203 -1.49 -3.33 20.91
C GLU A 203 -2.77 -2.47 20.99
N GLU A 204 -2.65 -1.20 21.34
CA GLU A 204 -3.78 -0.35 21.72
C GLU A 204 -4.16 0.67 20.65
N ASN A 205 -3.21 1.10 19.80
CA ASN A 205 -3.44 2.20 18.87
C ASN A 205 -3.66 1.72 17.45
N VAL A 206 -4.52 2.45 16.74
CA VAL A 206 -4.73 2.32 15.29
C VAL A 206 -4.30 3.62 14.64
N VAL A 207 -3.58 3.52 13.52
CA VAL A 207 -2.97 4.67 12.85
C VAL A 207 -3.10 4.62 11.34
N LYS A 208 -2.98 5.80 10.71
CA LYS A 208 -2.57 5.96 9.31
C LYS A 208 -1.21 6.65 9.25
N TYR A 209 -0.42 6.32 8.24
CA TYR A 209 0.88 6.95 7.98
C TYR A 209 0.78 8.02 6.91
N SER A 210 1.61 9.06 7.02
CA SER A 210 1.83 10.05 5.98
C SER A 210 3.30 10.39 5.87
N VAL A 211 3.73 10.78 4.67
CA VAL A 211 5.10 11.20 4.39
C VAL A 211 5.03 12.56 3.70
N LYS A 212 5.53 13.59 4.37
CA LYS A 212 5.44 14.99 3.93
C LYS A 212 6.82 15.52 3.53
N PRO A 213 6.98 16.17 2.37
CA PRO A 213 8.22 16.79 1.99
C PRO A 213 8.71 17.80 3.06
N CYS A 214 10.03 17.78 3.33
CA CYS A 214 10.71 18.73 4.23
C CYS A 214 11.94 19.39 3.60
N SER A 215 12.20 19.13 2.31
CA SER A 215 13.28 19.78 1.56
C SER A 215 13.06 21.28 1.46
N THR A 216 14.15 22.04 1.41
CA THR A 216 14.12 23.49 1.18
C THR A 216 14.02 23.84 -0.31
N VAL A 217 14.30 22.87 -1.18
CA VAL A 217 14.17 22.96 -2.64
C VAL A 217 12.84 22.35 -3.05
N SER A 218 12.15 23.01 -3.96
CA SER A 218 10.95 22.50 -4.65
C SER A 218 11.08 22.67 -6.15
N SER A 219 10.43 21.82 -6.91
CA SER A 219 10.42 21.87 -8.37
C SER A 219 9.22 22.68 -8.88
N GLU A 220 9.37 23.36 -10.01
CA GLU A 220 8.26 23.94 -10.73
C GLU A 220 7.78 22.97 -11.81
N LEU A 221 6.47 22.99 -12.10
CA LEU A 221 5.92 22.20 -13.20
C LEU A 221 6.45 22.79 -14.52
N PRO A 222 7.11 21.97 -15.39
CA PRO A 222 7.61 22.46 -16.66
C PRO A 222 6.49 22.94 -17.58
N ASP A 223 6.76 24.00 -18.38
CA ASP A 223 5.84 24.51 -19.40
C ASP A 223 5.50 23.45 -20.46
N SER A 224 6.47 22.56 -20.75
CA SER A 224 6.31 21.44 -21.68
C SER A 224 6.72 20.15 -20.99
N LEU A 225 5.75 19.24 -20.78
CA LEU A 225 5.97 17.97 -20.12
C LEU A 225 6.57 16.95 -21.12
N THR A 226 7.63 16.25 -20.67
CA THR A 226 8.18 15.08 -21.37
C THR A 226 7.64 13.78 -20.78
N GLU A 227 7.83 12.68 -21.48
CA GLU A 227 7.42 11.34 -21.00
C GLU A 227 8.03 10.95 -19.66
N ASN A 228 9.20 11.51 -19.30
CA ASN A 228 9.96 11.15 -18.09
C ASN A 228 10.28 12.37 -17.20
N TYR A 229 9.56 13.48 -17.36
CA TYR A 229 9.87 14.72 -16.64
C TYR A 229 9.92 14.60 -15.12
N LEU A 230 9.21 13.62 -14.55
CA LEU A 230 9.20 13.39 -13.11
C LEU A 230 10.54 12.82 -12.61
N SER A 231 11.16 11.92 -13.39
CA SER A 231 12.50 11.41 -13.09
C SER A 231 13.55 12.50 -13.27
N ASP A 232 13.43 13.29 -14.34
CA ASP A 232 14.32 14.43 -14.63
C ASP A 232 14.25 15.49 -13.49
N ALA A 233 13.05 15.75 -12.96
CA ALA A 233 12.85 16.66 -11.84
C ALA A 233 13.51 16.16 -10.55
N MET A 234 13.46 14.85 -10.28
CA MET A 234 14.15 14.27 -9.12
C MET A 234 15.67 14.33 -9.26
N GLU A 235 16.21 14.05 -10.45
CA GLU A 235 17.64 14.17 -10.73
C GLU A 235 18.13 15.62 -10.55
N LYS A 236 17.39 16.58 -11.11
CA LYS A 236 17.67 18.00 -10.95
C LYS A 236 17.63 18.43 -9.48
N HIS A 237 16.66 17.96 -8.70
CA HIS A 237 16.55 18.25 -7.27
C HIS A 237 17.81 17.75 -6.53
N LEU A 238 18.18 16.47 -6.72
CA LEU A 238 19.31 15.86 -6.02
C LEU A 238 20.66 16.48 -6.39
N SER A 239 20.81 17.03 -7.60
CA SER A 239 22.01 17.78 -8.00
C SER A 239 22.18 19.11 -7.24
N GLN A 240 21.12 19.58 -6.57
CA GLN A 240 21.13 20.85 -5.81
C GLN A 240 21.12 20.64 -4.30
N ALA A 241 20.38 19.66 -3.82
CA ALA A 241 20.22 19.37 -2.41
C ALA A 241 19.72 17.93 -2.19
N GLU A 242 19.90 17.42 -0.97
CA GLU A 242 19.24 16.17 -0.56
C GLU A 242 17.72 16.32 -0.56
N ALA A 243 17.00 15.24 -0.89
CA ALA A 243 15.56 15.18 -0.69
C ALA A 243 15.24 14.68 0.72
N CYS A 244 14.25 15.32 1.35
CA CYS A 244 13.90 15.08 2.74
C CYS A 244 12.38 14.92 2.88
N PHE A 245 11.98 13.96 3.74
CA PHE A 245 10.58 13.75 4.09
C PHE A 245 10.43 13.51 5.58
N ASP A 246 9.43 14.14 6.18
CA ASP A 246 8.96 13.83 7.51
C ASP A 246 7.99 12.66 7.46
N PHE A 247 8.31 11.55 8.11
CA PHE A 247 7.44 10.39 8.27
C PHE A 247 6.57 10.59 9.50
N MET A 248 5.25 10.49 9.31
CA MET A 248 4.27 10.96 10.27
C MET A 248 3.20 9.89 10.54
N VAL A 249 2.60 9.96 11.71
CA VAL A 249 1.54 9.07 12.22
C VAL A 249 0.34 9.90 12.59
N GLN A 250 -0.85 9.48 12.18
CA GLN A 250 -2.14 9.99 12.64
C GLN A 250 -2.81 8.92 13.50
N LEU A 251 -3.08 9.22 14.77
CA LEU A 251 -3.78 8.32 15.69
C LEU A 251 -5.27 8.32 15.38
N ARG A 252 -5.90 7.16 15.47
CA ARG A 252 -7.34 7.02 15.45
C ARG A 252 -7.92 7.48 16.78
N THR A 253 -8.84 8.43 16.76
CA THR A 253 -9.49 8.99 17.94
C THR A 253 -10.98 8.69 18.01
N ASP A 254 -11.58 8.33 16.88
CA ASP A 254 -13.00 8.02 16.77
C ASP A 254 -13.26 6.79 15.89
N ASP A 255 -14.26 5.98 16.26
CA ASP A 255 -14.59 4.74 15.56
C ASP A 255 -15.51 4.97 14.35
N GLU A 256 -16.36 5.99 14.37
CA GLU A 256 -17.32 6.31 13.32
C GLU A 256 -16.68 7.15 12.21
N ASP A 257 -15.98 8.22 12.58
CA ASP A 257 -15.36 9.15 11.61
C ASP A 257 -14.01 8.65 11.09
N MET A 258 -13.37 7.72 11.80
CA MET A 258 -12.10 7.09 11.42
C MET A 258 -12.24 5.56 11.24
N PRO A 259 -13.08 5.06 10.31
CA PRO A 259 -13.34 3.64 10.15
C PRO A 259 -12.09 2.87 9.69
N ILE A 260 -11.97 1.60 10.13
CA ILE A 260 -10.93 0.66 9.70
C ILE A 260 -11.33 0.00 8.37
N GLU A 261 -12.61 -0.29 8.18
CA GLU A 261 -13.10 -1.11 7.06
C GLU A 261 -13.46 -0.31 5.81
N ASP A 262 -13.67 1.00 5.90
CA ASP A 262 -13.88 1.88 4.75
C ASP A 262 -12.58 2.63 4.38
N ALA A 263 -11.87 2.12 3.38
CA ALA A 263 -10.61 2.69 2.90
C ALA A 263 -10.80 4.01 2.11
N SER A 264 -12.04 4.39 1.77
CA SER A 264 -12.37 5.62 1.04
C SER A 264 -12.63 6.82 1.95
N VAL A 265 -12.57 6.64 3.28
CA VAL A 265 -12.72 7.72 4.26
C VAL A 265 -11.37 8.35 4.57
N ILE A 266 -11.32 9.66 4.45
CA ILE A 266 -10.19 10.49 4.90
C ILE A 266 -10.40 10.79 6.39
N TRP A 267 -9.43 10.46 7.21
CA TRP A 267 -9.45 10.83 8.62
C TRP A 267 -9.11 12.32 8.78
N ASP A 268 -9.91 13.05 9.53
CA ASP A 268 -9.75 14.49 9.66
C ASP A 268 -8.47 14.84 10.45
N GLU A 269 -7.65 15.71 9.86
CA GLU A 269 -6.41 16.19 10.50
C GLU A 269 -6.68 17.28 11.57
N GLU A 270 -7.85 17.91 11.57
CA GLU A 270 -8.25 18.85 12.64
C GLU A 270 -8.61 18.11 13.92
N GLU A 271 -9.21 16.91 13.81
CA GLU A 271 -9.52 16.04 14.95
C GLU A 271 -8.31 15.27 15.45
N SER A 272 -7.50 14.75 14.55
CA SER A 272 -6.28 14.03 14.88
C SER A 272 -5.14 14.42 13.93
N PRO A 273 -4.28 15.37 14.34
CA PRO A 273 -3.18 15.84 13.51
C PRO A 273 -2.09 14.79 13.36
N PHE A 274 -1.45 14.78 12.19
CA PHE A 274 -0.27 13.96 11.95
C PHE A 274 0.91 14.41 12.80
N GLN A 275 1.53 13.47 13.53
CA GLN A 275 2.70 13.69 14.37
C GLN A 275 3.94 13.07 13.72
N LYS A 276 5.03 13.81 13.65
CA LYS A 276 6.29 13.33 13.08
C LYS A 276 6.96 12.32 14.02
N VAL A 277 7.32 11.15 13.48
CA VAL A 277 8.00 10.07 14.20
C VAL A 277 9.38 9.74 13.63
N ALA A 278 9.61 10.02 12.35
CA ALA A 278 10.91 9.78 11.70
C ALA A 278 11.15 10.78 10.57
N ARG A 279 12.36 10.71 10.00
CA ARG A 279 12.76 11.45 8.79
C ARG A 279 13.35 10.48 7.79
N ILE A 280 12.99 10.63 6.51
CA ILE A 280 13.64 9.98 5.39
C ILE A 280 14.53 11.01 4.70
N THR A 281 15.78 10.64 4.43
CA THR A 281 16.74 11.49 3.70
C THR A 281 17.29 10.70 2.52
N ILE A 282 17.25 11.31 1.33
CA ILE A 282 17.76 10.76 0.07
C ILE A 282 18.88 11.69 -0.41
N GLN A 283 20.09 11.12 -0.51
CA GLN A 283 21.28 11.82 -1.03
C GLN A 283 21.35 11.69 -2.56
N ASP A 284 22.17 12.54 -3.18
CA ASP A 284 22.51 12.43 -4.60
C ASP A 284 23.13 11.07 -4.92
N GLN A 285 22.61 10.42 -5.96
CA GLN A 285 23.01 9.07 -6.38
C GLN A 285 22.53 8.77 -7.80
N ASP A 286 23.19 7.83 -8.49
CA ASP A 286 22.72 7.27 -9.76
C ASP A 286 21.54 6.31 -9.52
N PHE A 287 20.32 6.82 -9.60
CA PHE A 287 19.08 6.05 -9.41
C PHE A 287 18.41 5.62 -10.73
N LEU A 288 18.87 6.16 -11.88
CA LEU A 288 18.36 5.84 -13.22
C LEU A 288 19.25 4.82 -13.95
N GLY A 289 20.44 4.55 -13.44
CA GLY A 289 21.35 3.56 -14.01
C GLY A 289 20.71 2.17 -14.11
N SER A 290 21.01 1.45 -15.19
CA SER A 290 20.39 0.15 -15.51
C SER A 290 20.46 -0.85 -14.35
N LYS A 291 21.56 -0.87 -13.60
CA LYS A 291 21.75 -1.75 -12.44
C LYS A 291 20.83 -1.37 -11.28
N ALA A 292 20.68 -0.07 -10.98
CA ALA A 292 19.81 0.43 -9.92
C ALA A 292 18.34 0.12 -10.25
N MET A 293 17.93 0.41 -11.48
CA MET A 293 16.57 0.12 -11.95
C MET A 293 16.24 -1.37 -11.99
N ALA A 294 17.16 -2.23 -12.47
CA ALA A 294 16.97 -3.68 -12.48
C ALA A 294 16.86 -4.24 -11.05
N SER A 295 17.70 -3.79 -10.12
CA SER A 295 17.60 -4.17 -8.71
C SER A 295 16.25 -3.76 -8.11
N CYS A 296 15.80 -2.55 -8.39
CA CYS A 296 14.51 -2.04 -7.92
C CYS A 296 13.31 -2.83 -8.46
N GLU A 297 13.34 -3.22 -9.74
CA GLU A 297 12.26 -3.99 -10.34
C GLU A 297 12.15 -5.41 -9.76
N LYS A 298 13.25 -6.01 -9.31
CA LYS A 298 13.26 -7.30 -8.61
C LYS A 298 12.74 -7.21 -7.16
N MET A 299 12.80 -6.03 -6.53
CA MET A 299 12.33 -5.86 -5.16
C MET A 299 10.82 -6.10 -5.03
N THR A 300 10.43 -6.64 -3.90
CA THR A 300 9.02 -6.77 -3.49
C THR A 300 8.74 -5.80 -2.35
N PHE A 301 7.56 -5.17 -2.40
CA PHE A 301 7.02 -4.36 -1.32
C PHE A 301 5.66 -4.92 -0.94
N ASN A 302 5.46 -5.19 0.35
CA ASN A 302 4.22 -5.78 0.84
C ASN A 302 3.87 -5.13 2.19
N PRO A 303 2.66 -4.59 2.38
CA PRO A 303 2.29 -3.96 3.65
C PRO A 303 2.37 -4.91 4.85
N TRP A 304 2.34 -6.23 4.61
CA TRP A 304 2.48 -7.25 5.66
C TRP A 304 3.94 -7.64 5.96
N GLN A 305 4.90 -7.14 5.17
CA GLN A 305 6.31 -7.15 5.55
C GLN A 305 6.52 -6.09 6.63
N SER A 306 6.08 -6.40 7.83
CA SER A 306 5.99 -5.46 8.94
C SER A 306 6.15 -6.17 10.28
N LEU A 307 6.60 -5.42 11.28
CA LEU A 307 6.58 -5.87 12.68
C LEU A 307 5.12 -6.08 13.15
N PRO A 308 4.90 -6.95 14.15
CA PRO A 308 3.58 -7.14 14.76
C PRO A 308 2.94 -5.83 15.25
N GLU A 309 3.74 -4.91 15.81
CA GLU A 309 3.28 -3.59 16.27
C GLU A 309 2.81 -2.67 15.14
N HIS A 310 3.19 -2.95 13.90
CA HIS A 310 2.77 -2.22 12.70
C HIS A 310 1.86 -3.04 11.79
N LYS A 311 1.14 -4.02 12.37
CA LYS A 311 0.25 -4.93 11.64
C LYS A 311 -0.78 -4.17 10.80
N PRO A 312 -0.89 -4.46 9.48
CA PRO A 312 -1.98 -3.92 8.67
C PRO A 312 -3.36 -4.37 9.17
N LEU A 313 -4.33 -3.45 9.22
CA LEU A 313 -5.67 -3.69 9.75
C LEU A 313 -6.73 -3.60 8.65
N GLY A 314 -7.87 -4.23 8.91
CA GLY A 314 -9.04 -4.23 8.03
C GLY A 314 -8.99 -5.26 6.89
N ARG A 315 -10.17 -5.58 6.35
CA ARG A 315 -10.37 -6.59 5.30
C ARG A 315 -9.60 -6.26 4.01
N MET A 316 -9.49 -4.97 3.66
CA MET A 316 -8.68 -4.52 2.52
C MET A 316 -7.22 -4.98 2.66
N ASN A 317 -6.63 -4.83 3.84
CA ASN A 317 -5.25 -5.27 4.09
C ASN A 317 -5.12 -6.80 4.16
N LEU A 318 -6.15 -7.54 4.60
CA LEU A 318 -6.14 -9.01 4.56
C LEU A 318 -6.05 -9.53 3.12
N VAL A 319 -6.85 -8.98 2.20
CA VAL A 319 -6.74 -9.30 0.76
C VAL A 319 -5.35 -8.96 0.21
N ARG A 320 -4.81 -7.79 0.57
CA ARG A 320 -3.46 -7.36 0.14
C ARG A 320 -2.38 -8.35 0.55
N LYS A 321 -2.47 -9.00 1.71
CA LYS A 321 -1.49 -10.01 2.16
C LYS A 321 -1.25 -11.08 1.10
N LYS A 322 -2.31 -11.73 0.67
CA LYS A 322 -2.25 -12.83 -0.29
C LYS A 322 -1.94 -12.36 -1.70
N VAL A 323 -2.65 -11.33 -2.17
CA VAL A 323 -2.50 -10.78 -3.52
C VAL A 323 -1.07 -10.30 -3.76
N TYR A 324 -0.51 -9.46 -2.88
CA TYR A 324 0.85 -8.94 -3.03
C TYR A 324 1.91 -10.06 -3.02
N THR A 325 1.76 -11.05 -2.13
CA THR A 325 2.69 -12.17 -2.04
C THR A 325 2.68 -13.03 -3.30
N VAL A 326 1.50 -13.38 -3.81
CA VAL A 326 1.40 -14.28 -4.97
C VAL A 326 1.77 -13.55 -6.26
N ILE A 327 1.28 -12.30 -6.44
CA ILE A 327 1.53 -11.53 -7.67
C ILE A 327 3.01 -11.11 -7.78
N SER A 328 3.69 -10.78 -6.69
CA SER A 328 5.11 -10.45 -6.75
C SER A 328 5.97 -11.67 -7.11
N ARG A 329 5.65 -12.86 -6.57
CA ARG A 329 6.32 -14.12 -6.94
C ARG A 329 6.08 -14.48 -8.40
N PHE A 330 4.82 -14.36 -8.87
CA PHE A 330 4.49 -14.59 -10.27
C PHE A 330 5.30 -13.66 -11.19
N ARG A 331 5.27 -12.35 -10.94
CA ARG A 331 6.01 -11.37 -11.74
C ARG A 331 7.51 -11.65 -11.80
N ASN A 332 8.13 -11.90 -10.65
CA ASN A 332 9.57 -12.18 -10.60
C ASN A 332 9.91 -13.49 -11.32
N GLY A 333 9.14 -14.56 -11.09
CA GLY A 333 9.36 -15.84 -11.75
C GLY A 333 9.16 -15.78 -13.27
N GLU A 334 8.19 -15.03 -13.78
CA GLU A 334 8.02 -14.83 -15.22
C GLU A 334 9.17 -14.02 -15.82
N ASN A 335 9.64 -12.97 -15.13
CA ASN A 335 10.75 -12.16 -15.60
C ASN A 335 12.07 -12.95 -15.60
N GLU A 336 12.33 -13.77 -14.59
CA GLU A 336 13.50 -14.67 -14.56
C GLU A 336 13.49 -15.66 -15.72
N LYS A 337 12.34 -16.25 -16.09
CA LYS A 337 12.22 -17.13 -17.26
C LYS A 337 12.51 -16.40 -18.57
N ARG A 338 12.08 -15.14 -18.71
CA ARG A 338 12.28 -14.32 -19.91
C ARG A 338 13.71 -13.77 -20.04
N GLU A 339 14.45 -13.65 -18.93
CA GLU A 339 15.87 -13.28 -18.91
C GLU A 339 16.80 -14.45 -19.27
N GLN A 340 16.30 -15.70 -19.25
CA GLN A 340 17.07 -16.87 -19.66
C GLN A 340 17.12 -16.96 -21.20
N PRO A 341 18.32 -17.11 -21.80
CA PRO A 341 18.50 -17.15 -23.25
C PRO A 341 17.86 -18.39 -23.92
#